data_91f2ee9619e693a950d03aef3b64e9ab
#
_entry.id   91f2ee9619e693a950d03aef3b64e9ab
#
_cell.length_a   1.000
_cell.length_b   1.000
_cell.length_c   1.000
_cell.angle_alpha   90.00
_cell.angle_beta   90.00
_cell.angle_gamma   90.00
#
_symmetry.space_group_name_H-M   'P 1'
#
loop_
_entity.id
_entity.type
_entity.pdbx_description
1 polymer ?
#
loop_
_entity_poly.entity_id
_entity_poly.type
_entity_poly.pdbx_seq_one_letter_code
_entity_poly.pdbx_strand_id
1 'polypeptide(L)'
;MPVAAAVVLLAAGCASLGSVKPEDAVKQRAENYWKARAAGQVDKAYELTSPSYRKVRTFDQFKMQFGNAAGIRGASVVKVDCEPEKCTVRTKVETTPALMGVSVGTIATHLDEIWLLEDGQWWRYQDI
;
A
#
# COMPACT_ATOMS: atom_id res chain seq x y z
N MET A 1 -51.41 37.70 17.37
CA MET A 1 -50.01 37.61 17.77
C MET A 1 -49.31 36.70 16.81
N PRO A 2 -48.46 37.20 15.93
CA PRO A 2 -47.73 36.32 15.04
C PRO A 2 -46.56 35.69 15.81
N VAL A 3 -46.58 34.38 15.92
CA VAL A 3 -45.45 33.62 16.44
C VAL A 3 -44.46 33.48 15.27
N ALA A 4 -43.33 34.16 15.38
CA ALA A 4 -42.23 34.00 14.43
C ALA A 4 -41.54 32.66 14.70
N ALA A 5 -41.81 31.73 13.84
CA ALA A 5 -41.06 30.48 13.83
C ALA A 5 -39.67 30.74 13.22
N ALA A 6 -38.67 30.79 14.06
CA ALA A 6 -37.28 30.81 13.63
C ALA A 6 -36.92 29.46 13.07
N VAL A 7 -36.86 29.34 11.77
CA VAL A 7 -36.31 28.19 11.07
C VAL A 7 -34.79 28.26 11.22
N VAL A 8 -34.28 27.49 12.16
CA VAL A 8 -32.83 27.23 12.26
C VAL A 8 -32.48 26.30 11.13
N LEU A 9 -31.96 26.84 10.05
CA LEU A 9 -31.27 26.07 9.01
C LEU A 9 -29.98 25.55 9.61
N LEU A 10 -30.03 24.31 10.08
CA LEU A 10 -28.83 23.52 10.30
C LEU A 10 -28.20 23.26 8.94
N ALA A 11 -27.28 24.13 8.57
CA ALA A 11 -26.35 23.83 7.51
C ALA A 11 -25.52 22.63 7.98
N ALA A 12 -25.96 21.44 7.60
CA ALA A 12 -25.10 20.27 7.65
C ALA A 12 -23.97 20.52 6.68
N GLY A 13 -22.93 21.20 7.17
CA GLY A 13 -21.68 21.28 6.46
C GLY A 13 -21.19 19.84 6.31
N CYS A 14 -21.26 19.31 5.09
CA CYS A 14 -20.40 18.20 4.73
C CYS A 14 -18.98 18.72 4.89
N ALA A 15 -18.44 18.61 6.09
CA ALA A 15 -17.03 18.67 6.28
C ALA A 15 -16.47 17.44 5.56
N SER A 16 -16.18 17.58 4.28
CA SER A 16 -15.25 16.71 3.62
C SER A 16 -13.93 16.94 4.34
N LEU A 17 -13.72 16.20 5.42
CA LEU A 17 -12.43 16.04 6.06
C LEU A 17 -11.53 15.50 4.97
N GLY A 18 -10.75 16.41 4.39
CA GLY A 18 -9.79 16.26 3.36
C GLY A 18 -9.72 14.88 2.71
N SER A 19 -10.23 14.75 1.50
CA SER A 19 -9.88 13.59 0.69
C SER A 19 -8.35 13.53 0.64
N VAL A 20 -7.80 12.49 1.23
CA VAL A 20 -6.36 12.20 1.17
C VAL A 20 -5.99 12.13 -0.31
N LYS A 21 -4.95 12.84 -0.72
CA LYS A 21 -4.47 12.77 -2.09
C LYS A 21 -4.14 11.32 -2.44
N PRO A 22 -4.44 10.87 -3.67
CA PRO A 22 -4.09 9.52 -4.10
C PRO A 22 -2.62 9.17 -3.83
N GLU A 23 -1.71 10.09 -4.10
CA GLU A 23 -0.27 9.91 -3.89
C GLU A 23 0.05 9.62 -2.42
N ASP A 24 -0.56 10.33 -1.49
CA ASP A 24 -0.33 10.14 -0.06
C ASP A 24 -0.94 8.83 0.44
N ALA A 25 -2.15 8.50 -0.02
CA ALA A 25 -2.80 7.24 0.32
C ALA A 25 -2.01 6.03 -0.17
N VAL A 26 -1.55 6.07 -1.41
CA VAL A 26 -0.76 5.00 -2.00
C VAL A 26 0.62 4.88 -1.35
N LYS A 27 1.27 6.00 -1.09
CA LYS A 27 2.54 6.02 -0.37
C LYS A 27 2.45 5.30 0.97
N GLN A 28 1.45 5.63 1.77
CA GLN A 28 1.25 5.00 3.08
C GLN A 28 1.00 3.49 2.95
N ARG A 29 0.17 3.08 2.01
CA ARG A 29 -0.13 1.66 1.80
C ARG A 29 1.07 0.89 1.28
N ALA A 30 1.87 1.48 0.40
CA ALA A 30 3.10 0.89 -0.10
C ALA A 30 4.14 0.73 1.02
N GLU A 31 4.30 1.73 1.86
CA GLU A 31 5.18 1.64 3.04
C GLU A 31 4.71 0.55 4.00
N ASN A 32 3.40 0.45 4.23
CA ASN A 32 2.81 -0.61 5.07
C ASN A 32 3.06 -2.01 4.48
N TYR A 33 2.95 -2.16 3.16
CA TYR A 33 3.25 -3.43 2.50
C TYR A 33 4.68 -3.90 2.78
N TRP A 34 5.65 -3.03 2.56
CA TRP A 34 7.05 -3.39 2.76
C TRP A 34 7.42 -3.56 4.23
N LYS A 35 6.82 -2.77 5.10
CA LYS A 35 6.96 -2.94 6.55
C LYS A 35 6.44 -4.31 7.00
N ALA A 36 5.30 -4.72 6.50
CA ALA A 36 4.74 -6.05 6.76
C ALA A 36 5.66 -7.15 6.24
N ARG A 37 6.18 -7.00 5.00
CA ARG A 37 7.14 -7.93 4.41
C ARG A 37 8.41 -8.07 5.25
N ALA A 38 8.99 -6.95 5.64
CA ALA A 38 10.22 -6.94 6.45
C ALA A 38 10.02 -7.54 7.85
N ALA A 39 8.82 -7.40 8.41
CA ALA A 39 8.47 -7.95 9.72
C ALA A 39 8.03 -9.43 9.67
N GLY A 40 7.98 -10.06 8.49
CA GLY A 40 7.49 -11.42 8.34
C GLY A 40 5.97 -11.56 8.47
N GLN A 41 5.24 -10.45 8.43
CA GLN A 41 3.77 -10.41 8.49
C GLN A 41 3.18 -10.59 7.09
N VAL A 42 3.31 -11.78 6.54
CA VAL A 42 2.95 -12.09 5.15
C VAL A 42 1.45 -11.94 4.91
N ASP A 43 0.64 -12.26 5.92
CA ASP A 43 -0.82 -12.08 5.89
C ASP A 43 -1.22 -10.62 5.65
N LYS A 44 -0.57 -9.68 6.34
CA LYS A 44 -0.82 -8.25 6.17
C LYS A 44 -0.38 -7.74 4.80
N ALA A 45 0.73 -8.26 4.28
CA ALA A 45 1.17 -7.94 2.91
C ALA A 45 0.18 -8.47 1.88
N TYR A 46 -0.31 -9.68 2.04
CA TYR A 46 -1.32 -10.28 1.18
C TYR A 46 -2.62 -9.47 1.14
N GLU A 47 -3.07 -8.98 2.28
CA GLU A 47 -4.28 -8.16 2.39
C GLU A 47 -4.18 -6.83 1.64
N LEU A 48 -2.99 -6.35 1.33
CA LEU A 48 -2.75 -5.14 0.53
C LEU A 48 -2.71 -5.40 -0.98
N THR A 49 -2.71 -6.66 -1.40
CA THR A 49 -2.86 -7.01 -2.81
C THR A 49 -4.31 -6.83 -3.26
N SER A 50 -4.53 -6.67 -4.56
CA SER A 50 -5.87 -6.39 -5.07
C SER A 50 -6.87 -7.52 -4.77
N PRO A 51 -8.15 -7.20 -4.55
CA PRO A 51 -9.20 -8.21 -4.41
C PRO A 51 -9.25 -9.17 -5.60
N SER A 52 -9.03 -8.68 -6.81
CA SER A 52 -8.97 -9.50 -8.02
C SER A 52 -7.84 -10.54 -7.97
N TYR A 53 -6.67 -10.14 -7.50
CA TYR A 53 -5.55 -11.07 -7.29
C TYR A 53 -5.90 -12.15 -6.25
N ARG A 54 -6.50 -11.74 -5.12
CA ARG A 54 -6.83 -12.66 -4.02
C ARG A 54 -7.94 -13.67 -4.36
N LYS A 55 -8.70 -13.42 -5.43
CA LYS A 55 -9.68 -14.39 -5.97
C LYS A 55 -9.02 -15.56 -6.69
N VAL A 56 -7.85 -15.34 -7.29
CA VAL A 56 -7.14 -16.35 -8.09
C VAL A 56 -5.91 -16.91 -7.40
N ARG A 57 -5.35 -16.21 -6.42
CA ARG A 57 -4.21 -16.66 -5.63
C ARG A 57 -4.58 -16.68 -4.15
N THR A 58 -4.44 -17.86 -3.55
CA THR A 58 -4.68 -18.04 -2.11
C THR A 58 -3.55 -17.43 -1.29
N PHE A 59 -3.81 -17.21 0.00
CA PHE A 59 -2.77 -16.79 0.93
C PHE A 59 -1.58 -17.76 0.95
N ASP A 60 -1.83 -19.06 0.95
CA ASP A 60 -0.76 -20.06 0.96
C ASP A 60 0.12 -19.96 -0.29
N GLN A 61 -0.47 -19.75 -1.46
CA GLN A 61 0.28 -19.53 -2.70
C GLN A 61 1.12 -18.26 -2.65
N PHE A 62 0.56 -17.16 -2.14
CA PHE A 62 1.29 -15.92 -1.94
C PHE A 62 2.44 -16.11 -0.95
N LYS A 63 2.18 -16.78 0.15
CA LYS A 63 3.18 -17.08 1.18
C LYS A 63 4.33 -17.92 0.64
N MET A 64 4.04 -18.91 -0.19
CA MET A 64 5.08 -19.72 -0.84
C MET A 64 5.98 -18.90 -1.74
N GLN A 65 5.41 -17.93 -2.47
CA GLN A 65 6.15 -17.11 -3.41
C GLN A 65 6.89 -15.95 -2.73
N PHE A 66 6.26 -15.30 -1.76
CA PHE A 66 6.74 -14.06 -1.16
C PHE A 66 7.00 -14.14 0.34
N GLY A 67 6.78 -15.29 0.96
CA GLY A 67 6.88 -15.44 2.41
C GLY A 67 8.30 -15.40 2.95
N ASN A 68 9.30 -15.60 2.11
CA ASN A 68 10.68 -15.50 2.53
C ASN A 68 11.13 -14.04 2.48
N ALA A 69 10.95 -13.36 3.61
CA ALA A 69 11.41 -12.00 3.81
C ALA A 69 12.81 -11.92 4.41
N ALA A 70 13.52 -13.05 4.48
CA ALA A 70 14.87 -13.10 5.00
C ALA A 70 15.76 -12.14 4.23
N GLY A 71 16.37 -11.20 4.93
CA GLY A 71 17.25 -10.22 4.34
C GLY A 71 16.59 -8.88 3.96
N ILE A 72 15.28 -8.73 3.98
CA ILE A 72 14.66 -7.40 3.81
C ILE A 72 14.90 -6.61 5.09
N ARG A 73 15.66 -5.52 4.98
CA ARG A 73 15.98 -4.62 6.10
C ARG A 73 15.02 -3.46 6.22
N GLY A 74 14.47 -3.01 5.11
CA GLY A 74 13.53 -1.91 5.05
C GLY A 74 13.26 -1.48 3.63
N ALA A 75 12.33 -0.58 3.49
CA ALA A 75 12.00 0.03 2.22
C ALA A 75 11.48 1.44 2.45
N SER A 76 11.70 2.31 1.47
CA SER A 76 11.19 3.67 1.47
C SER A 76 10.64 4.02 0.10
N VAL A 77 9.49 4.69 0.08
CA VAL A 77 8.90 5.19 -1.15
C VAL A 77 9.66 6.44 -1.58
N VAL A 78 10.18 6.41 -2.80
CA VAL A 78 10.98 7.51 -3.37
C VAL A 78 10.09 8.45 -4.17
N LYS A 79 9.13 7.91 -4.93
CA LYS A 79 8.27 8.69 -5.81
C LYS A 79 6.94 7.98 -6.03
N VAL A 80 5.86 8.76 -6.12
CA VAL A 80 4.52 8.27 -6.48
C VAL A 80 3.98 9.13 -7.60
N ASP A 81 3.63 8.51 -8.72
CA ASP A 81 2.98 9.15 -9.86
C ASP A 81 1.61 8.51 -10.06
N CYS A 82 0.55 9.30 -9.98
CA CYS A 82 -0.83 8.80 -10.08
C CYS A 82 -1.56 9.32 -11.32
N GLU A 83 -2.17 8.38 -12.02
CA GLU A 83 -3.29 8.60 -12.93
C GLU A 83 -4.59 8.37 -12.15
N PRO A 84 -5.80 8.65 -12.72
CA PRO A 84 -7.05 8.54 -11.97
C PRO A 84 -7.30 7.18 -11.29
N GLU A 85 -6.88 6.07 -11.91
CA GLU A 85 -7.14 4.71 -11.40
C GLU A 85 -5.87 3.88 -11.19
N LYS A 86 -4.70 4.48 -11.39
CA LYS A 86 -3.43 3.78 -11.33
C LYS A 86 -2.34 4.69 -10.81
N CYS A 87 -1.58 4.21 -9.85
CA CYS A 87 -0.36 4.86 -9.39
C CYS A 87 0.85 3.98 -9.67
N THR A 88 1.94 4.61 -10.08
CA THR A 88 3.26 3.97 -10.15
C THR A 88 4.08 4.45 -8.97
N VAL A 89 4.58 3.51 -8.17
CA VAL A 89 5.34 3.79 -6.96
C VAL A 89 6.77 3.30 -7.15
N ARG A 90 7.71 4.21 -7.04
CA ARG A 90 9.12 3.86 -7.01
C ARG A 90 9.55 3.67 -5.56
N THR A 91 10.00 2.47 -5.24
CA THR A 91 10.38 2.07 -3.90
C THR A 91 11.84 1.64 -3.88
N LYS A 92 12.59 2.15 -2.92
CA LYS A 92 13.93 1.70 -2.60
C LYS A 92 13.83 0.60 -1.55
N VAL A 93 14.27 -0.60 -1.89
CA VAL A 93 14.27 -1.75 -0.97
C VAL A 93 15.71 -2.06 -0.58
N GLU A 94 15.96 -2.13 0.71
CA GLU A 94 17.25 -2.49 1.26
C GLU A 94 17.23 -3.94 1.72
N THR A 95 18.18 -4.72 1.20
CA THR A 95 18.31 -6.13 1.52
C THR A 95 19.73 -6.46 1.94
N THR A 96 19.87 -7.43 2.83
CA THR A 96 21.15 -8.04 3.16
C THR A 96 21.10 -9.47 2.70
N PRO A 97 21.61 -9.80 1.50
CA PRO A 97 21.58 -11.17 0.99
C PRO A 97 22.40 -12.09 1.88
N ALA A 98 21.84 -13.27 2.18
CA ALA A 98 22.57 -14.36 2.83
C ALA A 98 23.27 -15.16 1.73
N LEU A 99 24.55 -14.87 1.51
CA LEU A 99 25.43 -15.70 0.67
C LEU A 99 26.29 -16.56 1.60
N MET A 100 26.39 -17.85 1.29
CA MET A 100 27.10 -18.84 2.10
C MET A 100 28.50 -18.34 2.49
N GLY A 101 28.69 -18.03 3.79
CA GLY A 101 29.97 -17.65 4.35
C GLY A 101 30.50 -16.26 3.96
N VAL A 102 29.74 -15.46 3.22
CA VAL A 102 30.15 -14.13 2.77
C VAL A 102 29.17 -13.07 3.26
N SER A 103 29.64 -12.10 4.03
CA SER A 103 28.86 -10.90 4.36
C SER A 103 29.04 -9.87 3.24
N VAL A 104 28.00 -9.65 2.44
CA VAL A 104 28.04 -8.68 1.34
C VAL A 104 27.46 -7.31 1.73
N GLY A 105 27.03 -7.15 2.99
CA GLY A 105 26.41 -5.91 3.46
C GLY A 105 25.02 -5.69 2.89
N THR A 106 24.54 -4.47 3.00
CA THR A 106 23.21 -4.07 2.55
C THR A 106 23.24 -3.57 1.11
N ILE A 107 22.35 -4.10 0.28
CA ILE A 107 22.17 -3.71 -1.12
C ILE A 107 20.85 -2.95 -1.24
N ALA A 108 20.87 -1.79 -1.89
CA ALA A 108 19.67 -1.03 -2.22
C ALA A 108 19.24 -1.33 -3.67
N THR A 109 17.98 -1.71 -3.85
CA THR A 109 17.37 -1.94 -5.16
C THR A 109 16.14 -1.05 -5.30
N HIS A 110 15.98 -0.42 -6.45
CA HIS A 110 14.79 0.35 -6.76
C HIS A 110 13.81 -0.50 -7.57
N LEU A 111 12.56 -0.52 -7.14
CA LEU A 111 11.47 -1.23 -7.78
C LEU A 111 10.37 -0.25 -8.17
N ASP A 112 9.75 -0.48 -9.31
CA ASP A 112 8.53 0.20 -9.70
C ASP A 112 7.35 -0.73 -9.42
N GLU A 113 6.41 -0.27 -8.61
CA GLU A 113 5.22 -0.99 -8.21
C GLU A 113 3.99 -0.31 -8.80
N ILE A 114 3.02 -1.11 -9.18
CA ILE A 114 1.72 -0.62 -9.65
C ILE A 114 0.70 -0.78 -8.54
N TRP A 115 -0.03 0.29 -8.29
CA TRP A 115 -1.17 0.31 -7.38
C TRP A 115 -2.41 0.70 -8.15
N LEU A 116 -3.47 -0.08 -8.00
CA LEU A 116 -4.72 0.10 -8.74
C LEU A 116 -5.85 0.50 -7.81
N LEU A 117 -6.71 1.39 -8.28
CA LEU A 117 -7.94 1.73 -7.62
C LEU A 117 -9.00 0.67 -7.96
N GLU A 118 -9.48 -0.02 -6.94
CA GLU A 118 -10.52 -1.04 -7.06
C GLU A 118 -11.46 -0.92 -5.85
N ASP A 119 -12.75 -0.82 -6.10
CA ASP A 119 -13.77 -0.67 -5.05
C ASP A 119 -13.50 0.52 -4.10
N GLY A 120 -13.05 1.64 -4.65
CA GLY A 120 -12.78 2.87 -3.90
C GLY A 120 -11.53 2.85 -3.03
N GLN A 121 -10.69 1.85 -3.16
CA GLN A 121 -9.45 1.69 -2.40
C GLN A 121 -8.28 1.37 -3.30
N TRP A 122 -7.07 1.72 -2.87
CA TRP A 122 -5.83 1.45 -3.58
C TRP A 122 -5.22 0.12 -3.14
N TRP A 123 -4.86 -0.73 -4.13
CA TRP A 123 -4.33 -2.07 -3.92
C TRP A 123 -3.07 -2.30 -4.75
N ARG A 124 -2.13 -3.02 -4.16
CA ARG A 124 -0.93 -3.41 -4.88
C ARG A 124 -1.26 -4.41 -5.97
N TYR A 125 -0.90 -4.09 -7.21
CA TYR A 125 -0.99 -5.02 -8.32
C TYR A 125 0.08 -6.10 -8.18
N GLN A 126 -0.33 -7.34 -8.35
CA GLN A 126 0.55 -8.49 -8.33
C GLN A 126 0.23 -9.37 -9.52
N ASP A 127 1.26 -9.73 -10.31
CA ASP A 127 1.10 -10.68 -11.41
C ASP A 127 0.69 -12.07 -10.90
N ILE A 128 -0.10 -12.75 -11.72
CA ILE A 128 -0.61 -14.09 -11.42
C ILE A 128 0.40 -15.16 -11.83
#